data_ad97515dbc468f5a4507561ae679a7a8
#
_entry.id   ad97515dbc468f5a4507561ae679a7a8
#
_cell.length_a   1.000
_cell.length_b   1.000
_cell.length_c   1.000
_cell.angle_alpha   90.00
_cell.angle_beta   90.00
_cell.angle_gamma   90.00
#
_symmetry.space_group_name_H-M   'P 1'
#
loop_
_entity.id
_entity.type
_entity.pdbx_description
1 polymer ?
#
loop_
_entity_poly.entity_id
_entity_poly.type
_entity_poly.pdbx_seq_one_letter_code
_entity_poly.pdbx_strand_id
1 'polypeptide(L)'
;MGETRSPILWCALPNCRKAGVSYGIPMDDTDPSWSDAPTFAKIVSMKKHVDILGAGLAGSEAALQLADRGVSVRLFEMRPKTKTAVHATDRCAELVCSNSLKSEKPDSAAGMLKRELAELGSQLYAQAKLHAVPAGGALAVDRTAFAEAVTALVEAHPLIDLVHDEIVDLVQAAEGADALVVAAGPLASDALAASLSRLAGEEHLAFYDAAAPIVMADSLDYAKLFLQSRYEDAAADAGDYLNAPFSREEYDAFVDELVGAERVIRRDFETRDLFQACQPIEEIARKGHDAPRFGTLKPVGVTDPRTGHRPWPRCSCVPRTRTG
;
A
#
# COMPACT_ATOMS: atom_id res chain seq x y z
N MET A 1 -8.36 35.76 -27.61
CA MET A 1 -7.14 35.30 -26.93
C MET A 1 -7.63 34.43 -25.76
N GLY A 2 -7.69 33.15 -25.97
CA GLY A 2 -8.14 32.19 -24.95
C GLY A 2 -6.98 31.82 -24.04
N GLU A 3 -7.11 32.09 -22.76
CA GLU A 3 -6.18 31.58 -21.75
C GLU A 3 -6.31 30.06 -21.69
N THR A 4 -5.32 29.35 -22.14
CA THR A 4 -5.16 27.92 -21.92
C THR A 4 -4.85 27.72 -20.43
N ARG A 5 -5.86 27.34 -19.64
CA ARG A 5 -5.67 26.97 -18.23
C ARG A 5 -4.95 25.61 -18.18
N SER A 6 -3.77 25.59 -17.60
CA SER A 6 -3.05 24.34 -17.35
C SER A 6 -3.81 23.49 -16.33
N PRO A 7 -3.99 22.19 -16.56
CA PRO A 7 -4.64 21.28 -15.60
C PRO A 7 -3.82 21.16 -14.31
N ILE A 8 -4.51 21.04 -13.18
CA ILE A 8 -3.86 20.83 -11.86
C ILE A 8 -3.57 19.34 -11.72
N LEU A 9 -2.29 18.97 -11.66
CA LEU A 9 -1.83 17.61 -11.42
C LEU A 9 -1.69 17.36 -9.91
N TRP A 10 -2.35 16.34 -9.38
CA TRP A 10 -2.20 15.87 -8.00
C TRP A 10 -1.48 14.53 -7.99
N CYS A 11 -0.35 14.48 -7.30
CA CYS A 11 0.43 13.25 -7.12
C CYS A 11 0.37 12.79 -5.66
N ALA A 12 -0.15 11.59 -5.42
CA ALA A 12 -0.27 10.99 -4.09
C ALA A 12 0.99 10.17 -3.70
N LEU A 13 2.18 10.58 -4.12
CA LEU A 13 3.44 9.91 -3.78
C LEU A 13 4.06 10.51 -2.51
N PRO A 14 4.57 9.70 -1.56
CA PRO A 14 5.07 10.17 -0.26
C PRO A 14 6.32 11.06 -0.31
N ASN A 15 6.97 11.25 -1.45
CA ASN A 15 8.22 12.00 -1.60
C ASN A 15 8.18 13.18 -2.60
N CYS A 16 7.02 13.63 -3.05
CA CYS A 16 6.91 14.76 -4.02
C CYS A 16 7.49 16.10 -3.53
N ARG A 17 7.84 16.25 -2.25
CA ARG A 17 8.46 17.49 -1.73
C ARG A 17 9.88 17.77 -2.25
N LYS A 18 10.57 16.79 -2.84
CA LYS A 18 11.93 16.98 -3.38
C LYS A 18 11.97 17.32 -4.87
N ALA A 19 10.89 17.15 -5.58
CA ALA A 19 10.86 17.29 -7.04
C ALA A 19 10.66 18.74 -7.55
N GLY A 20 10.71 19.77 -6.72
CA GLY A 20 10.63 21.16 -7.18
C GLY A 20 9.37 21.54 -7.96
N VAL A 21 8.36 20.66 -7.98
CA VAL A 21 7.06 20.96 -8.57
C VAL A 21 6.41 22.00 -7.67
N SER A 22 6.49 23.25 -8.07
CA SER A 22 5.77 24.32 -7.40
C SER A 22 4.28 24.01 -7.56
N TYR A 23 3.67 23.53 -6.48
CA TYR A 23 2.23 23.65 -6.36
C TYR A 23 1.94 25.12 -6.58
N GLY A 24 1.08 25.47 -7.53
CA GLY A 24 0.73 26.86 -7.88
C GLY A 24 -0.01 27.63 -6.78
N ILE A 25 0.35 27.39 -5.53
CA ILE A 25 0.01 28.19 -4.36
C ILE A 25 1.33 28.82 -3.90
N PRO A 26 1.53 30.13 -4.04
CA PRO A 26 2.66 30.79 -3.43
C PRO A 26 2.56 30.58 -1.91
N MET A 27 3.44 29.80 -1.32
CA MET A 27 3.63 29.78 0.12
C MET A 27 4.48 31.02 0.47
N ASP A 28 3.83 32.13 0.74
CA ASP A 28 4.43 33.20 1.51
C ASP A 28 4.24 32.84 2.99
N ASP A 29 5.32 32.41 3.64
CA ASP A 29 5.33 32.00 5.04
C ASP A 29 5.01 33.18 6.02
N THR A 30 4.68 34.35 5.52
CA THR A 30 4.43 35.58 6.29
C THR A 30 2.98 36.03 6.33
N ASP A 31 2.06 35.39 5.58
CA ASP A 31 0.65 35.79 5.55
C ASP A 31 -0.24 34.82 6.36
N PRO A 32 -0.84 35.24 7.50
CA PRO A 32 -1.71 34.41 8.32
C PRO A 32 -3.12 34.23 7.76
N SER A 33 -3.46 34.74 6.58
CA SER A 33 -4.82 34.66 6.03
C SER A 33 -5.06 33.35 5.25
N TRP A 34 -5.12 32.24 5.95
CA TRP A 34 -5.65 30.97 5.38
C TRP A 34 -7.13 31.04 4.96
N SER A 35 -7.77 32.21 5.20
CA SER A 35 -9.18 32.44 4.85
C SER A 35 -9.46 32.47 3.34
N ASP A 36 -8.46 32.72 2.50
CA ASP A 36 -8.62 32.88 1.04
C ASP A 36 -8.12 31.69 0.20
N ALA A 37 -7.52 30.67 0.84
CA ALA A 37 -7.26 29.42 0.14
C ALA A 37 -8.61 28.85 -0.32
N PRO A 38 -8.78 28.51 -1.62
CA PRO A 38 -10.03 27.93 -2.06
C PRO A 38 -10.27 26.65 -1.28
N THR A 39 -11.31 26.65 -0.45
CA THR A 39 -11.71 25.46 0.28
C THR A 39 -11.87 24.31 -0.72
N PHE A 40 -11.52 23.10 -0.33
CA PHE A 40 -11.70 21.90 -1.15
C PHE A 40 -13.10 21.82 -1.77
N ALA A 41 -14.12 22.25 -1.03
CA ALA A 41 -15.50 22.38 -1.51
C ALA A 41 -15.64 23.39 -2.68
N LYS A 42 -14.85 24.48 -2.69
CA LYS A 42 -14.89 25.47 -3.77
C LYS A 42 -14.19 24.97 -5.03
N ILE A 43 -13.10 24.21 -4.87
CA ILE A 43 -12.42 23.55 -5.98
C ILE A 43 -13.34 22.49 -6.61
N VAL A 44 -13.99 21.66 -5.80
CA VAL A 44 -14.92 20.63 -6.23
C VAL A 44 -16.14 21.23 -6.93
N SER A 45 -16.67 22.38 -6.47
CA SER A 45 -17.83 23.02 -7.13
C SER A 45 -17.51 23.60 -8.52
N MET A 46 -16.23 23.82 -8.83
CA MET A 46 -15.77 24.32 -10.13
C MET A 46 -15.44 23.18 -11.12
N LYS A 47 -15.26 21.95 -10.65
CA LYS A 47 -14.86 20.79 -11.45
C LYS A 47 -16.05 19.85 -11.62
N LYS A 48 -16.37 19.55 -12.88
CA LYS A 48 -17.49 18.67 -13.22
C LYS A 48 -17.06 17.23 -13.53
N HIS A 49 -15.80 17.04 -13.95
CA HIS A 49 -15.28 15.76 -14.37
C HIS A 49 -13.81 15.60 -13.97
N VAL A 50 -13.49 14.47 -13.33
CA VAL A 50 -12.13 14.14 -12.87
C VAL A 50 -11.75 12.76 -13.36
N ASP A 51 -10.57 12.66 -13.97
CA ASP A 51 -9.96 11.39 -14.32
C ASP A 51 -8.98 10.93 -13.23
N ILE A 52 -9.05 9.65 -12.87
CA ILE A 52 -8.18 9.03 -11.86
C ILE A 52 -7.49 7.83 -12.49
N LEU A 53 -6.16 7.79 -12.43
CA LEU A 53 -5.35 6.70 -12.96
C LEU A 53 -4.92 5.76 -11.85
N GLY A 54 -5.39 4.51 -11.90
CA GLY A 54 -5.14 3.44 -10.96
C GLY A 54 -6.27 3.24 -9.96
N ALA A 55 -6.93 2.07 -10.02
CA ALA A 55 -7.97 1.67 -9.09
C ALA A 55 -7.42 0.92 -7.85
N GLY A 56 -6.23 1.29 -7.39
CA GLY A 56 -5.69 0.85 -6.10
C GLY A 56 -6.41 1.50 -4.92
N LEU A 57 -5.85 1.35 -3.69
CA LEU A 57 -6.44 1.94 -2.48
C LEU A 57 -6.70 3.44 -2.61
N ALA A 58 -5.69 4.19 -3.07
CA ALA A 58 -5.77 5.64 -3.15
C ALA A 58 -6.76 6.12 -4.22
N GLY A 59 -6.73 5.50 -5.41
CA GLY A 59 -7.60 5.90 -6.51
C GLY A 59 -9.06 5.51 -6.26
N SER A 60 -9.33 4.34 -5.70
CA SER A 60 -10.69 3.92 -5.33
C SER A 60 -11.30 4.82 -4.25
N GLU A 61 -10.52 5.16 -3.20
CA GLU A 61 -10.98 6.11 -2.18
C GLU A 61 -11.25 7.48 -2.77
N ALA A 62 -10.33 8.00 -3.60
CA ALA A 62 -10.50 9.30 -4.24
C ALA A 62 -11.73 9.33 -5.15
N ALA A 63 -11.98 8.27 -5.92
CA ALA A 63 -13.14 8.15 -6.79
C ALA A 63 -14.45 8.19 -6.00
N LEU A 64 -14.56 7.39 -4.94
CA LEU A 64 -15.73 7.35 -4.08
C LEU A 64 -15.96 8.68 -3.39
N GLN A 65 -14.92 9.28 -2.82
CA GLN A 65 -15.02 10.58 -2.14
C GLN A 65 -15.44 11.72 -3.06
N LEU A 66 -14.94 11.75 -4.30
CA LEU A 66 -15.35 12.76 -5.29
C LEU A 66 -16.78 12.54 -5.77
N ALA A 67 -17.13 11.31 -6.05
CA ALA A 67 -18.46 10.95 -6.54
C ALA A 67 -19.55 11.21 -5.50
N ASP A 68 -19.33 10.92 -4.22
CA ASP A 68 -20.22 11.28 -3.12
C ASP A 68 -20.46 12.80 -2.99
N ARG A 69 -19.52 13.59 -3.50
CA ARG A 69 -19.63 15.06 -3.54
C ARG A 69 -20.21 15.59 -4.85
N GLY A 70 -20.75 14.70 -5.70
CA GLY A 70 -21.42 15.06 -6.95
C GLY A 70 -20.47 15.32 -8.13
N VAL A 71 -19.20 14.91 -8.03
CA VAL A 71 -18.22 15.02 -9.13
C VAL A 71 -18.28 13.75 -9.98
N SER A 72 -18.40 13.89 -11.30
CA SER A 72 -18.28 12.76 -12.22
C SER A 72 -16.81 12.30 -12.29
N VAL A 73 -16.59 11.00 -12.22
CA VAL A 73 -15.24 10.40 -12.20
C VAL A 73 -15.12 9.32 -13.27
N ARG A 74 -14.05 9.35 -14.06
CA ARG A 74 -13.57 8.16 -14.76
C ARG A 74 -12.38 7.59 -13.99
N LEU A 75 -12.51 6.36 -13.54
CA LEU A 75 -11.46 5.64 -12.84
C LEU A 75 -10.83 4.63 -13.79
N PHE A 76 -9.58 4.86 -14.18
CA PHE A 76 -8.85 3.99 -15.09
C PHE A 76 -8.08 2.92 -14.34
N GLU A 77 -8.26 1.68 -14.75
CA GLU A 77 -7.51 0.52 -14.26
C GLU A 77 -6.96 -0.27 -15.46
N MET A 78 -5.65 -0.47 -15.50
CA MET A 78 -5.03 -1.16 -16.64
C MET A 78 -5.35 -2.65 -16.72
N ARG A 79 -5.71 -3.29 -15.60
CA ARG A 79 -6.13 -4.69 -15.57
C ARG A 79 -7.58 -4.85 -16.04
N PRO A 80 -7.93 -5.94 -16.68
CA PRO A 80 -7.12 -7.12 -17.02
C PRO A 80 -6.29 -6.99 -18.30
N LYS A 81 -6.38 -5.88 -19.06
CA LYS A 81 -5.67 -5.72 -20.34
C LYS A 81 -4.16 -5.79 -20.16
N THR A 82 -3.62 -4.98 -19.25
CA THR A 82 -2.21 -4.98 -18.89
C THR A 82 -2.05 -5.56 -17.48
N LYS A 83 -1.41 -6.73 -17.38
CA LYS A 83 -1.22 -7.44 -16.11
C LYS A 83 0.10 -7.05 -15.47
N THR A 84 0.12 -7.05 -14.14
CA THR A 84 1.35 -7.00 -13.35
C THR A 84 1.74 -8.39 -12.89
N ALA A 85 3.00 -8.56 -12.46
CA ALA A 85 3.48 -9.86 -11.98
C ALA A 85 2.88 -10.29 -10.63
N VAL A 86 2.30 -9.35 -9.87
CA VAL A 86 1.89 -9.57 -8.47
C VAL A 86 0.39 -9.49 -8.23
N HIS A 87 -0.37 -8.83 -9.09
CA HIS A 87 -1.83 -8.84 -9.01
C HIS A 87 -2.38 -10.17 -9.51
N ALA A 88 -3.35 -10.71 -8.80
CA ALA A 88 -4.03 -11.96 -9.15
C ALA A 88 -5.38 -11.72 -9.83
N THR A 89 -5.99 -10.54 -9.63
CA THR A 89 -7.32 -10.18 -10.12
C THR A 89 -7.29 -8.83 -10.85
N ASP A 90 -8.43 -8.43 -11.38
CA ASP A 90 -8.70 -7.11 -11.96
C ASP A 90 -9.47 -6.19 -11.00
N ARG A 91 -9.69 -6.64 -9.76
CA ARG A 91 -10.48 -5.91 -8.76
C ARG A 91 -9.82 -4.64 -8.28
N CYS A 92 -10.65 -3.66 -7.90
CA CYS A 92 -10.21 -2.44 -7.23
C CYS A 92 -9.61 -2.75 -5.86
N ALA A 93 -8.69 -1.90 -5.40
CA ALA A 93 -8.07 -1.96 -4.08
C ALA A 93 -7.44 -3.32 -3.71
N GLU A 94 -7.02 -4.12 -4.69
CA GLU A 94 -6.33 -5.38 -4.43
C GLU A 94 -5.02 -5.13 -3.68
N LEU A 95 -4.87 -5.78 -2.51
CA LEU A 95 -3.66 -5.71 -1.70
C LEU A 95 -2.61 -6.67 -2.24
N VAL A 96 -1.44 -6.19 -2.64
CA VAL A 96 -0.39 -7.00 -3.26
C VAL A 96 0.75 -7.36 -2.32
N CYS A 97 1.13 -6.49 -1.40
CA CYS A 97 2.24 -6.72 -0.47
C CYS A 97 1.81 -7.64 0.69
N SER A 98 0.92 -7.16 1.54
CA SER A 98 0.33 -7.94 2.63
C SER A 98 -1.14 -7.55 2.77
N ASN A 99 -1.90 -8.34 3.55
CA ASN A 99 -3.28 -7.98 3.88
C ASN A 99 -3.39 -7.08 5.13
N SER A 100 -2.26 -6.65 5.70
CA SER A 100 -2.23 -5.80 6.88
C SER A 100 -2.20 -4.32 6.50
N LEU A 101 -3.14 -3.57 7.04
CA LEU A 101 -3.21 -2.11 6.97
C LEU A 101 -2.54 -1.45 8.19
N LYS A 102 -1.60 -2.14 8.84
CA LYS A 102 -0.84 -1.70 10.01
C LYS A 102 -1.69 -1.55 11.28
N SER A 103 -1.06 -1.03 12.35
CA SER A 103 -1.64 -0.93 13.69
C SER A 103 -2.94 -0.10 13.73
N GLU A 104 -3.89 -0.54 14.57
CA GLU A 104 -5.06 0.24 14.99
C GLU A 104 -4.91 0.85 16.40
N LYS A 105 -3.77 0.62 17.07
CA LYS A 105 -3.57 1.14 18.42
C LYS A 105 -3.65 2.66 18.42
N PRO A 106 -4.44 3.28 19.32
CA PRO A 106 -4.73 4.72 19.31
C PRO A 106 -3.48 5.60 19.47
N ASP A 107 -2.46 5.09 20.13
CA ASP A 107 -1.18 5.73 20.41
C ASP A 107 -0.11 5.52 19.32
N SER A 108 -0.44 4.77 18.28
CA SER A 108 0.43 4.58 17.12
C SER A 108 0.11 5.56 16.00
N ALA A 109 1.11 6.00 15.24
CA ALA A 109 0.89 6.88 14.10
C ALA A 109 -0.12 6.30 13.08
N ALA A 110 -0.05 4.99 12.83
CA ALA A 110 -0.98 4.31 11.93
C ALA A 110 -2.42 4.27 12.50
N GLY A 111 -2.57 4.10 13.82
CA GLY A 111 -3.89 4.13 14.48
C GLY A 111 -4.48 5.54 14.53
N MET A 112 -3.65 6.56 14.75
CA MET A 112 -4.08 7.96 14.67
C MET A 112 -4.60 8.30 13.27
N LEU A 113 -3.83 7.96 12.21
CA LEU A 113 -4.25 8.15 10.82
C LEU A 113 -5.59 7.46 10.52
N LYS A 114 -5.79 6.23 11.01
CA LYS A 114 -7.07 5.52 10.80
C LYS A 114 -8.25 6.19 11.47
N ARG A 115 -8.06 6.79 12.63
CA ARG A 115 -9.12 7.60 13.28
C ARG A 115 -9.44 8.84 12.45
N GLU A 116 -8.43 9.52 11.93
CA GLU A 116 -8.63 10.65 11.01
C GLU A 116 -9.38 10.22 9.75
N LEU A 117 -9.01 9.09 9.15
CA LEU A 117 -9.74 8.52 8.01
C LEU A 117 -11.19 8.19 8.35
N ALA A 118 -11.47 7.67 9.54
CA ALA A 118 -12.84 7.42 9.99
C ALA A 118 -13.66 8.72 10.10
N GLU A 119 -13.09 9.75 10.72
CA GLU A 119 -13.73 11.06 10.85
C GLU A 119 -13.96 11.75 9.48
N LEU A 120 -13.07 11.52 8.52
CA LEU A 120 -13.22 12.00 7.15
C LEU A 120 -14.21 11.16 6.32
N GLY A 121 -14.77 10.10 6.89
CA GLY A 121 -15.74 9.23 6.21
C GLY A 121 -15.11 8.35 5.12
N SER A 122 -13.88 7.85 5.35
CA SER A 122 -13.24 6.94 4.39
C SER A 122 -14.06 5.68 4.18
N GLN A 123 -14.44 5.44 2.93
CA GLN A 123 -15.23 4.27 2.55
C GLN A 123 -14.38 3.00 2.56
N LEU A 124 -13.14 3.08 2.11
CA LEU A 124 -12.23 1.93 2.14
C LEU A 124 -11.88 1.52 3.57
N TYR A 125 -11.72 2.48 4.48
CA TYR A 125 -11.50 2.13 5.89
C TYR A 125 -12.73 1.43 6.49
N ALA A 126 -13.94 1.88 6.16
CA ALA A 126 -15.17 1.21 6.58
C ALA A 126 -15.24 -0.24 6.04
N GLN A 127 -14.92 -0.46 4.77
CA GLN A 127 -14.85 -1.81 4.21
C GLN A 127 -13.75 -2.65 4.85
N ALA A 128 -12.59 -2.07 5.16
CA ALA A 128 -11.52 -2.77 5.85
C ALA A 128 -11.97 -3.27 7.24
N LYS A 129 -12.75 -2.50 7.96
CA LYS A 129 -13.33 -2.92 9.26
C LYS A 129 -14.35 -4.04 9.10
N LEU A 130 -15.18 -4.02 8.07
CA LEU A 130 -16.19 -5.07 7.81
C LEU A 130 -15.55 -6.41 7.41
N HIS A 131 -14.41 -6.35 6.71
CA HIS A 131 -13.70 -7.53 6.22
C HIS A 131 -12.42 -7.82 7.02
N ALA A 132 -12.35 -7.33 8.27
CA ALA A 132 -11.20 -7.59 9.14
C ALA A 132 -11.05 -9.06 9.47
N VAL A 133 -9.79 -9.51 9.54
CA VAL A 133 -9.38 -10.83 10.06
C VAL A 133 -8.49 -10.62 11.29
N PRO A 134 -8.44 -11.59 12.21
CA PRO A 134 -7.62 -11.50 13.41
C PRO A 134 -6.14 -11.26 13.09
N ALA A 135 -5.55 -10.22 13.67
CA ALA A 135 -4.14 -9.86 13.50
C ALA A 135 -3.59 -9.06 14.70
N GLY A 136 -3.98 -9.40 15.91
CA GLY A 136 -3.59 -8.71 17.14
C GLY A 136 -3.96 -7.22 17.11
N GLY A 137 -3.00 -6.35 17.37
CA GLY A 137 -3.22 -4.89 17.32
C GLY A 137 -3.16 -4.26 15.92
N ALA A 138 -3.13 -5.05 14.86
CA ALA A 138 -3.13 -4.56 13.49
C ALA A 138 -4.49 -4.78 12.81
N LEU A 139 -4.88 -3.92 11.90
CA LEU A 139 -5.99 -4.14 10.99
C LEU A 139 -5.48 -4.97 9.81
N ALA A 140 -5.78 -6.25 9.80
CA ALA A 140 -5.63 -7.09 8.61
C ALA A 140 -7.01 -7.42 8.04
N VAL A 141 -7.10 -7.65 6.74
CA VAL A 141 -8.37 -7.90 6.06
C VAL A 141 -8.34 -9.22 5.29
N ASP A 142 -9.51 -9.82 5.13
CA ASP A 142 -9.72 -10.80 4.08
C ASP A 142 -9.52 -10.10 2.73
N ARG A 143 -8.41 -10.41 2.09
CA ARG A 143 -7.94 -9.72 0.90
C ARG A 143 -8.94 -9.80 -0.25
N THR A 144 -9.54 -10.95 -0.45
CA THR A 144 -10.49 -11.20 -1.53
C THR A 144 -11.81 -10.48 -1.27
N ALA A 145 -12.39 -10.69 -0.10
CA ALA A 145 -13.65 -10.07 0.28
C ALA A 145 -13.56 -8.53 0.32
N PHE A 146 -12.43 -7.99 0.78
CA PHE A 146 -12.18 -6.54 0.79
C PHE A 146 -12.14 -5.97 -0.64
N ALA A 147 -11.37 -6.58 -1.54
CA ALA A 147 -11.26 -6.12 -2.92
C ALA A 147 -12.60 -6.23 -3.67
N GLU A 148 -13.36 -7.32 -3.44
CA GLU A 148 -14.72 -7.49 -3.99
C GLU A 148 -15.68 -6.41 -3.51
N ALA A 149 -15.67 -6.12 -2.21
CA ALA A 149 -16.55 -5.10 -1.64
C ALA A 149 -16.23 -3.70 -2.17
N VAL A 150 -14.94 -3.34 -2.28
CA VAL A 150 -14.53 -2.04 -2.85
C VAL A 150 -14.91 -1.95 -4.33
N THR A 151 -14.68 -3.02 -5.10
CA THR A 151 -15.07 -3.06 -6.52
C THR A 151 -16.57 -2.86 -6.68
N ALA A 152 -17.38 -3.56 -5.87
CA ALA A 152 -18.83 -3.41 -5.91
C ALA A 152 -19.30 -1.98 -5.56
N LEU A 153 -18.64 -1.29 -4.62
CA LEU A 153 -18.94 0.11 -4.32
C LEU A 153 -18.64 1.03 -5.50
N VAL A 154 -17.48 0.85 -6.14
CA VAL A 154 -17.06 1.63 -7.30
C VAL A 154 -18.02 1.44 -8.48
N GLU A 155 -18.31 0.18 -8.81
CA GLU A 155 -19.20 -0.17 -9.95
C GLU A 155 -20.64 0.24 -9.73
N ALA A 156 -21.14 0.22 -8.49
CA ALA A 156 -22.50 0.61 -8.16
C ALA A 156 -22.72 2.13 -8.13
N HIS A 157 -21.65 2.93 -8.09
CA HIS A 157 -21.78 4.38 -7.92
C HIS A 157 -22.11 5.07 -9.25
N PRO A 158 -23.26 5.79 -9.37
CA PRO A 158 -23.74 6.32 -10.65
C PRO A 158 -22.87 7.41 -11.28
N LEU A 159 -21.96 8.01 -10.53
CA LEU A 159 -21.03 9.04 -10.99
C LEU A 159 -19.61 8.51 -11.21
N ILE A 160 -19.35 7.21 -11.08
CA ILE A 160 -18.06 6.59 -11.36
C ILE A 160 -18.19 5.71 -12.61
N ASP A 161 -17.36 5.98 -13.59
CA ASP A 161 -17.14 5.13 -14.76
C ASP A 161 -15.79 4.40 -14.59
N LEU A 162 -15.86 3.11 -14.29
CA LEU A 162 -14.68 2.25 -14.17
C LEU A 162 -14.25 1.79 -15.57
N VAL A 163 -13.15 2.32 -16.06
CA VAL A 163 -12.62 2.06 -17.40
C VAL A 163 -11.40 1.14 -17.31
N HIS A 164 -11.53 -0.07 -17.83
CA HIS A 164 -10.40 -0.98 -17.94
C HIS A 164 -9.53 -0.63 -19.14
N ASP A 165 -8.62 0.32 -18.94
CA ASP A 165 -7.65 0.73 -19.96
C ASP A 165 -6.35 1.26 -19.34
N GLU A 166 -5.25 1.10 -20.07
CA GLU A 166 -3.95 1.62 -19.67
C GLU A 166 -3.75 3.03 -20.24
N ILE A 167 -3.51 3.99 -19.36
CA ILE A 167 -3.14 5.35 -19.75
C ILE A 167 -1.61 5.45 -19.71
N VAL A 168 -1.02 5.73 -20.86
CA VAL A 168 0.45 5.79 -21.04
C VAL A 168 0.98 7.22 -21.26
N ASP A 169 0.11 8.17 -21.61
CA ASP A 169 0.45 9.56 -21.83
C ASP A 169 -0.39 10.50 -20.96
N LEU A 170 0.26 11.10 -19.96
CA LEU A 170 -0.38 12.00 -19.00
C LEU A 170 -0.83 13.32 -19.60
N VAL A 171 -0.14 13.82 -20.62
CA VAL A 171 -0.50 15.09 -21.28
C VAL A 171 -1.81 14.88 -22.04
N GLN A 172 -1.88 13.80 -22.82
CA GLN A 172 -3.08 13.45 -23.57
C GLN A 172 -4.27 13.15 -22.62
N ALA A 173 -4.03 12.42 -21.54
CA ALA A 173 -5.07 12.12 -20.55
C ALA A 173 -5.63 13.39 -19.90
N ALA A 174 -4.76 14.37 -19.61
CA ALA A 174 -5.17 15.63 -19.00
C ALA A 174 -6.07 16.50 -19.88
N GLU A 175 -6.01 16.35 -21.21
CA GLU A 175 -6.87 17.11 -22.14
C GLU A 175 -8.35 16.72 -22.05
N GLY A 176 -8.63 15.51 -21.56
CA GLY A 176 -10.00 14.95 -21.49
C GLY A 176 -10.79 15.28 -20.22
N ALA A 177 -10.16 15.90 -19.21
CA ALA A 177 -10.77 16.12 -17.90
C ALA A 177 -10.50 17.51 -17.33
N ASP A 178 -11.35 17.95 -16.39
CA ASP A 178 -11.10 19.19 -15.63
C ASP A 178 -9.92 19.05 -14.67
N ALA A 179 -9.66 17.83 -14.18
CA ALA A 179 -8.49 17.48 -13.38
C ALA A 179 -8.11 16.01 -13.58
N LEU A 180 -6.81 15.73 -13.44
CA LEU A 180 -6.23 14.40 -13.51
C LEU A 180 -5.57 14.06 -12.19
N VAL A 181 -5.92 12.91 -11.61
CA VAL A 181 -5.31 12.36 -10.39
C VAL A 181 -4.52 11.11 -10.75
N VAL A 182 -3.20 11.11 -10.50
CA VAL A 182 -2.36 9.93 -10.72
C VAL A 182 -2.22 9.17 -9.41
N ALA A 183 -2.88 8.01 -9.32
CA ALA A 183 -2.92 7.13 -8.15
C ALA A 183 -2.46 5.70 -8.48
N ALA A 184 -1.63 5.56 -9.53
CA ALA A 184 -1.21 4.26 -10.08
C ALA A 184 -0.29 3.45 -9.14
N GLY A 185 0.25 4.06 -8.07
CA GLY A 185 1.07 3.38 -7.09
C GLY A 185 2.42 2.86 -7.65
N PRO A 186 3.10 1.99 -6.89
CA PRO A 186 4.44 1.51 -7.24
C PRO A 186 4.47 0.49 -8.40
N LEU A 187 3.30 -0.02 -8.80
CA LEU A 187 3.15 -1.00 -9.88
C LEU A 187 2.64 -0.37 -11.18
N ALA A 188 2.79 0.95 -11.32
CA ALA A 188 2.52 1.65 -12.56
C ALA A 188 3.33 1.03 -13.72
N SER A 189 2.74 1.03 -14.92
CA SER A 189 3.46 0.55 -16.11
C SER A 189 4.69 1.38 -16.41
N ASP A 190 5.67 0.80 -17.08
CA ASP A 190 6.89 1.51 -17.49
C ASP A 190 6.56 2.72 -18.40
N ALA A 191 5.54 2.60 -19.23
CA ALA A 191 5.09 3.69 -20.09
C ALA A 191 4.51 4.88 -19.30
N LEU A 192 3.64 4.61 -18.32
CA LEU A 192 3.10 5.63 -17.43
C LEU A 192 4.21 6.25 -16.56
N ALA A 193 5.12 5.43 -16.03
CA ALA A 193 6.28 5.89 -15.26
C ALA A 193 7.18 6.83 -16.08
N ALA A 194 7.46 6.47 -17.34
CA ALA A 194 8.23 7.33 -18.26
C ALA A 194 7.52 8.65 -18.58
N SER A 195 6.18 8.63 -18.74
CA SER A 195 5.39 9.83 -18.95
C SER A 195 5.43 10.76 -17.73
N LEU A 196 5.34 10.17 -16.52
CA LEU A 196 5.42 10.90 -15.26
C LEU A 196 6.82 11.52 -15.04
N SER A 197 7.90 10.77 -15.36
CA SER A 197 9.28 11.27 -15.32
C SER A 197 9.47 12.48 -16.21
N ARG A 198 9.00 12.39 -17.45
CA ARG A 198 9.08 13.54 -18.40
C ARG A 198 8.34 14.77 -17.86
N LEU A 199 7.17 14.57 -17.28
CA LEU A 199 6.37 15.67 -16.74
C LEU A 199 6.99 16.29 -15.48
N ALA A 200 7.58 15.47 -14.61
CA ALA A 200 8.23 15.91 -13.38
C ALA A 200 9.62 16.52 -13.60
N GLY A 201 10.22 16.31 -14.77
CA GLY A 201 11.60 16.72 -15.05
C GLY A 201 12.64 15.92 -14.26
N GLU A 202 12.27 14.73 -13.75
CA GLU A 202 13.11 13.86 -12.93
C GLU A 202 13.54 12.64 -13.75
N GLU A 203 14.83 12.32 -13.77
CA GLU A 203 15.35 11.16 -14.49
C GLU A 203 14.99 9.83 -13.81
N HIS A 204 14.69 9.86 -12.49
CA HIS A 204 14.46 8.67 -11.70
C HIS A 204 13.22 8.79 -10.81
N LEU A 205 12.17 8.06 -11.17
CA LEU A 205 11.08 7.73 -10.27
C LEU A 205 11.38 6.37 -9.66
N ALA A 206 11.67 6.33 -8.36
CA ALA A 206 11.86 5.08 -7.64
C ALA A 206 10.50 4.44 -7.35
N PHE A 207 10.15 3.40 -8.08
CA PHE A 207 9.02 2.53 -7.77
C PHE A 207 9.57 1.27 -7.12
N TYR A 208 8.96 0.90 -5.99
CA TYR A 208 9.41 -0.24 -5.20
C TYR A 208 8.26 -1.21 -4.97
N ASP A 209 8.45 -2.45 -5.38
CA ASP A 209 7.54 -3.56 -5.12
C ASP A 209 8.14 -4.50 -4.07
N ALA A 210 7.46 -4.68 -2.94
CA ALA A 210 7.80 -5.64 -1.90
C ALA A 210 6.63 -6.61 -1.72
N ALA A 211 6.59 -7.65 -2.52
CA ALA A 211 5.65 -8.74 -2.31
C ALA A 211 6.03 -9.55 -1.07
N ALA A 212 5.11 -9.69 -0.12
CA ALA A 212 5.30 -10.61 0.99
C ALA A 212 5.15 -12.06 0.51
N PRO A 213 6.05 -12.98 0.88
CA PRO A 213 5.92 -14.39 0.52
C PRO A 213 4.65 -14.98 1.11
N ILE A 214 3.98 -15.83 0.33
CA ILE A 214 2.76 -16.54 0.71
C ILE A 214 3.09 -18.01 0.77
N VAL A 215 2.68 -18.66 1.85
CA VAL A 215 2.77 -20.11 2.00
C VAL A 215 1.37 -20.70 2.13
N MET A 216 1.17 -21.88 1.58
CA MET A 216 -0.10 -22.60 1.71
C MET A 216 -0.23 -23.18 3.10
N ALA A 217 -1.41 -23.09 3.70
CA ALA A 217 -1.65 -23.56 5.07
C ALA A 217 -1.41 -25.07 5.23
N ASP A 218 -1.74 -25.85 4.21
CA ASP A 218 -1.53 -27.31 4.16
C ASP A 218 -0.05 -27.72 4.00
N SER A 219 0.82 -26.78 3.63
CA SER A 219 2.27 -27.01 3.56
C SER A 219 2.99 -26.78 4.87
N LEU A 220 2.28 -26.35 5.94
CA LEU A 220 2.87 -26.01 7.22
C LEU A 220 2.93 -27.20 8.18
N ASP A 221 4.07 -27.38 8.83
CA ASP A 221 4.22 -28.34 9.93
C ASP A 221 3.78 -27.69 11.26
N TYR A 222 2.50 -27.79 11.57
CA TYR A 222 1.89 -27.19 12.78
C TYR A 222 2.51 -27.71 14.10
N ALA A 223 3.16 -28.86 14.10
CA ALA A 223 3.85 -29.35 15.30
C ALA A 223 5.08 -28.51 15.68
N LYS A 224 5.63 -27.78 14.72
CA LYS A 224 6.78 -26.87 14.90
C LYS A 224 6.38 -25.41 15.13
N LEU A 225 5.09 -25.10 15.02
CA LEU A 225 4.57 -23.75 15.08
C LEU A 225 3.82 -23.52 16.39
N PHE A 226 3.57 -22.26 16.73
CA PHE A 226 2.71 -21.89 17.85
C PHE A 226 1.95 -20.60 17.56
N LEU A 227 0.76 -20.47 18.15
CA LEU A 227 -0.06 -19.25 18.04
C LEU A 227 0.27 -18.29 19.17
N GLN A 228 0.63 -17.05 18.83
CA GLN A 228 0.78 -15.97 19.79
C GLN A 228 0.83 -14.60 19.09
N SER A 229 0.09 -13.62 19.60
CA SER A 229 0.27 -12.21 19.27
C SER A 229 1.38 -11.58 20.13
N ARG A 230 2.02 -10.53 19.63
CA ARG A 230 3.09 -9.85 20.36
C ARG A 230 2.56 -9.17 21.62
N TYR A 231 3.29 -9.35 22.73
CA TYR A 231 3.00 -8.76 24.05
C TYR A 231 1.71 -9.25 24.70
N GLU A 232 1.16 -10.36 24.23
CA GLU A 232 0.09 -11.09 24.90
C GLU A 232 0.69 -12.21 25.77
N ASP A 233 -0.03 -12.55 26.85
CA ASP A 233 0.42 -13.62 27.75
C ASP A 233 0.53 -14.94 27.00
N ALA A 234 1.63 -15.65 27.23
CA ALA A 234 1.93 -16.93 26.59
C ALA A 234 0.97 -18.10 27.05
N ALA A 235 -0.02 -17.78 27.86
CA ALA A 235 -0.98 -18.74 28.36
C ALA A 235 -1.92 -19.18 27.24
N ALA A 236 -1.69 -20.36 26.75
CA ALA A 236 -2.53 -21.13 25.84
C ALA A 236 -2.57 -20.61 24.39
N ASP A 237 -1.83 -21.26 23.51
CA ASP A 237 -2.15 -21.46 22.07
C ASP A 237 -3.25 -20.54 21.47
N ALA A 238 -3.29 -19.31 21.96
CA ALA A 238 -4.25 -18.28 21.65
C ALA A 238 -3.50 -17.04 21.16
N GLY A 239 -3.72 -16.68 19.91
CA GLY A 239 -3.12 -15.51 19.28
C GLY A 239 -3.41 -15.52 17.80
N ASP A 240 -3.30 -14.34 17.19
CA ASP A 240 -3.66 -14.17 15.78
C ASP A 240 -2.50 -14.49 14.82
N TYR A 241 -1.30 -14.73 15.35
CA TYR A 241 -0.10 -15.00 14.55
C TYR A 241 0.39 -16.42 14.77
N LEU A 242 0.57 -17.14 13.67
CA LEU A 242 1.27 -18.42 13.66
C LEU A 242 2.78 -18.13 13.56
N ASN A 243 3.53 -18.57 14.55
CA ASN A 243 4.95 -18.29 14.69
C ASN A 243 5.78 -19.53 14.44
N ALA A 244 6.75 -19.43 13.52
CA ALA A 244 7.79 -20.42 13.27
C ALA A 244 9.09 -19.95 13.96
N PRO A 245 9.46 -20.50 15.11
CA PRO A 245 10.68 -20.15 15.78
C PRO A 245 11.89 -20.82 15.11
N PHE A 246 13.03 -20.17 15.12
CA PHE A 246 14.30 -20.75 14.72
C PHE A 246 15.17 -21.04 15.96
N SER A 247 15.89 -22.13 15.94
CA SER A 247 17.13 -22.26 16.71
C SER A 247 18.23 -21.38 16.09
N ARG A 248 19.39 -21.31 16.73
CA ARG A 248 20.52 -20.57 16.16
C ARG A 248 21.01 -21.23 14.88
N GLU A 249 21.18 -22.53 14.91
CA GLU A 249 21.67 -23.34 13.79
C GLU A 249 20.74 -23.29 12.60
N GLU A 250 19.43 -23.38 12.83
CA GLU A 250 18.42 -23.24 11.77
C GLU A 250 18.42 -21.82 11.15
N TYR A 251 18.60 -20.81 11.98
CA TYR A 251 18.68 -19.43 11.49
C TYR A 251 19.93 -19.20 10.64
N ASP A 252 21.09 -19.68 11.13
CA ASP A 252 22.36 -19.53 10.40
C ASP A 252 22.26 -20.22 9.03
N ALA A 253 21.73 -21.45 8.98
CA ALA A 253 21.50 -22.17 7.71
C ALA A 253 20.51 -21.43 6.80
N PHE A 254 19.40 -20.92 7.35
CA PHE A 254 18.40 -20.15 6.59
C PHE A 254 19.00 -18.88 5.97
N VAL A 255 19.81 -18.14 6.73
CA VAL A 255 20.42 -16.90 6.22
C VAL A 255 21.47 -17.20 5.16
N ASP A 256 22.25 -18.26 5.33
CA ASP A 256 23.26 -18.68 4.34
C ASP A 256 22.59 -19.09 3.01
N GLU A 257 21.50 -19.87 3.07
CA GLU A 257 20.69 -20.20 1.88
C GLU A 257 20.08 -18.95 1.24
N LEU A 258 19.49 -18.06 2.04
CA LEU A 258 18.86 -16.83 1.58
C LEU A 258 19.85 -15.91 0.85
N VAL A 259 21.05 -15.75 1.40
CA VAL A 259 22.11 -14.91 0.80
C VAL A 259 22.69 -15.57 -0.46
N GLY A 260 22.75 -16.91 -0.49
CA GLY A 260 23.22 -17.71 -1.63
C GLY A 260 22.20 -17.88 -2.76
N ALA A 261 20.92 -17.61 -2.51
CA ALA A 261 19.86 -17.81 -3.48
C ALA A 261 19.98 -16.89 -4.71
N GLU A 262 19.45 -17.37 -5.84
CA GLU A 262 19.34 -16.59 -7.07
C GLU A 262 18.40 -15.40 -6.84
N ARG A 263 18.80 -14.21 -7.30
CA ARG A 263 18.06 -12.98 -7.12
C ARG A 263 17.37 -12.56 -8.40
N VAL A 264 16.13 -12.13 -8.29
CA VAL A 264 15.42 -11.45 -9.38
C VAL A 264 15.72 -9.95 -9.29
N ILE A 265 16.73 -9.48 -10.01
CA ILE A 265 17.04 -8.04 -10.14
C ILE A 265 16.35 -7.56 -11.40
N ARG A 266 15.25 -6.83 -11.24
CA ARG A 266 14.48 -6.35 -12.39
C ARG A 266 14.94 -5.00 -12.92
N ARG A 267 15.53 -4.14 -12.07
CA ARG A 267 15.96 -2.76 -12.42
C ARG A 267 17.18 -2.35 -11.62
N ASP A 268 18.10 -1.61 -12.24
CA ASP A 268 19.38 -1.17 -11.62
C ASP A 268 19.19 -0.27 -10.38
N PHE A 269 18.11 0.48 -10.29
CA PHE A 269 17.82 1.35 -9.15
C PHE A 269 17.27 0.60 -7.92
N GLU A 270 16.73 -0.61 -8.09
CA GLU A 270 16.20 -1.43 -6.97
C GLU A 270 17.28 -1.82 -5.95
N THR A 271 18.55 -1.67 -6.32
CA THR A 271 19.68 -1.98 -5.44
C THR A 271 20.25 -0.77 -4.69
N ARG A 272 19.96 0.47 -5.12
CA ARG A 272 20.64 1.67 -4.61
C ARG A 272 19.80 2.50 -3.64
N ASP A 273 18.50 2.67 -3.88
CA ASP A 273 17.66 3.64 -3.17
C ASP A 273 16.48 3.00 -2.44
N LEU A 274 16.67 1.79 -1.91
CA LEU A 274 15.64 1.08 -1.18
C LEU A 274 15.27 1.80 0.11
N PHE A 275 13.98 2.06 0.29
CA PHE A 275 13.46 2.58 1.55
C PHE A 275 13.77 1.58 2.68
N GLN A 276 14.51 2.01 3.69
CA GLN A 276 15.09 1.13 4.71
C GLN A 276 14.07 0.21 5.42
N ALA A 277 12.83 0.65 5.54
CA ALA A 277 11.76 -0.11 6.20
C ALA A 277 11.10 -1.18 5.31
N CYS A 278 11.32 -1.15 3.98
CA CYS A 278 10.69 -2.05 3.01
C CYS A 278 11.71 -2.85 2.19
N GLN A 279 12.94 -3.02 2.69
CA GLN A 279 13.94 -3.80 1.99
C GLN A 279 13.59 -5.29 2.00
N PRO A 280 13.83 -6.01 0.89
CA PRO A 280 13.78 -7.47 0.88
C PRO A 280 14.68 -8.06 1.96
N ILE A 281 14.27 -9.19 2.53
CA ILE A 281 14.99 -9.81 3.64
C ILE A 281 16.41 -10.24 3.24
N GLU A 282 16.62 -10.64 1.99
CA GLU A 282 17.93 -10.98 1.43
C GLU A 282 18.86 -9.77 1.38
N GLU A 283 18.34 -8.56 1.12
CA GLU A 283 19.14 -7.33 1.15
C GLU A 283 19.50 -6.93 2.58
N ILE A 284 18.60 -7.16 3.53
CA ILE A 284 18.89 -6.97 4.95
C ILE A 284 19.96 -7.96 5.41
N ALA A 285 19.86 -9.23 5.02
CA ALA A 285 20.80 -10.29 5.39
C ALA A 285 22.21 -10.03 4.81
N ARG A 286 22.31 -9.49 3.58
CA ARG A 286 23.60 -9.12 2.96
C ARG A 286 24.32 -7.99 3.69
N LYS A 287 23.60 -7.11 4.37
CA LYS A 287 24.19 -6.04 5.19
C LYS A 287 24.77 -6.54 6.50
N GLY A 288 24.32 -7.70 6.94
CA GLY A 288 24.82 -8.37 8.13
C GLY A 288 23.99 -9.61 8.43
N HIS A 289 24.68 -10.72 8.69
CA HIS A 289 24.05 -12.02 8.96
C HIS A 289 22.96 -11.96 10.04
N ASP A 290 23.20 -11.19 11.10
CA ASP A 290 22.27 -11.01 12.21
C ASP A 290 21.20 -9.93 11.97
N ALA A 291 21.30 -9.12 10.90
CA ALA A 291 20.42 -7.99 10.67
C ALA A 291 18.91 -8.37 10.57
N PRO A 292 18.49 -9.49 9.94
CA PRO A 292 17.09 -9.90 9.92
C PRO A 292 16.48 -10.13 11.31
N ARG A 293 17.26 -10.55 12.31
CA ARG A 293 16.80 -10.75 13.70
C ARG A 293 16.36 -9.47 14.39
N PHE A 294 16.90 -8.34 13.98
CA PHE A 294 16.53 -7.03 14.52
C PHE A 294 15.48 -6.31 13.68
N GLY A 295 15.16 -6.85 12.51
CA GLY A 295 14.18 -6.34 11.54
C GLY A 295 12.96 -7.25 11.38
N THR A 296 12.86 -7.87 10.22
CA THR A 296 11.72 -8.68 9.78
C THR A 296 11.45 -9.91 10.64
N LEU A 297 12.49 -10.57 11.14
CA LEU A 297 12.38 -11.79 11.96
C LEU A 297 12.48 -11.52 13.47
N LYS A 298 12.25 -10.29 13.89
CA LYS A 298 12.40 -9.85 15.28
C LYS A 298 11.52 -10.65 16.26
N PRO A 299 12.11 -11.34 17.27
CA PRO A 299 11.37 -12.20 18.19
C PRO A 299 10.81 -11.48 19.44
N VAL A 300 10.75 -10.15 19.41
CA VAL A 300 10.34 -9.34 20.57
C VAL A 300 8.85 -9.50 20.85
N GLY A 301 8.50 -9.69 22.12
CA GLY A 301 7.13 -9.77 22.60
C GLY A 301 6.48 -11.13 22.39
N VAL A 302 7.26 -12.19 22.15
CA VAL A 302 6.78 -13.57 22.09
C VAL A 302 7.67 -14.49 22.90
N THR A 303 7.06 -15.56 23.41
CA THR A 303 7.71 -16.65 24.16
C THR A 303 7.29 -17.96 23.53
N ASP A 304 8.23 -18.79 23.12
CA ASP A 304 7.94 -20.15 22.64
C ASP A 304 7.40 -20.99 23.80
N PRO A 305 6.16 -21.49 23.76
CA PRO A 305 5.57 -22.25 24.86
C PRO A 305 6.26 -23.57 25.12
N ARG A 306 7.00 -24.12 24.16
CA ARG A 306 7.74 -25.38 24.27
C ARG A 306 9.01 -25.24 25.09
N THR A 307 9.66 -24.08 25.03
CA THR A 307 10.93 -23.80 25.70
C THR A 307 10.79 -22.86 26.88
N GLY A 308 9.70 -22.10 26.97
CA GLY A 308 9.50 -21.03 27.95
C GLY A 308 10.38 -19.81 27.71
N HIS A 309 11.11 -19.75 26.58
CA HIS A 309 12.04 -18.69 26.26
C HIS A 309 11.67 -17.96 24.98
N ARG A 310 12.23 -16.75 24.81
CA ARG A 310 12.14 -16.04 23.54
C ARG A 310 12.89 -16.83 22.47
N PRO A 311 12.26 -17.08 21.28
CA PRO A 311 12.96 -17.72 20.17
C PRO A 311 14.17 -16.89 19.73
N TRP A 312 15.12 -17.52 19.08
CA TRP A 312 16.30 -16.81 18.54
C TRP A 312 15.86 -15.73 17.54
N PRO A 313 15.38 -16.01 16.36
CA PRO A 313 14.40 -15.23 15.59
C PRO A 313 13.13 -16.03 15.37
N ARG A 314 12.17 -15.44 14.67
CA ARG A 314 10.94 -16.10 14.22
C ARG A 314 10.43 -15.53 12.92
N CYS A 315 9.79 -16.35 12.11
CA CYS A 315 8.87 -15.94 11.07
C CYS A 315 7.45 -15.92 11.62
N SER A 316 6.61 -14.99 11.21
CA SER A 316 5.21 -14.90 11.64
C SER A 316 4.31 -14.77 10.43
N CYS A 317 3.27 -15.59 10.41
CA CYS A 317 2.25 -15.61 9.38
C CYS A 317 0.90 -15.18 9.95
N VAL A 318 0.08 -14.52 9.13
CA VAL A 318 -1.32 -14.23 9.41
C VAL A 318 -2.18 -14.84 8.31
N PRO A 319 -3.42 -15.25 8.61
CA PRO A 319 -4.37 -15.68 7.59
C PRO A 319 -4.61 -14.56 6.57
N ARG A 320 -4.73 -14.91 5.29
CA ARG A 320 -5.07 -13.95 4.22
C ARG A 320 -6.56 -13.86 3.97
N THR A 321 -7.30 -14.90 4.35
CA THR A 321 -8.75 -15.02 4.21
C THR A 321 -9.36 -15.50 5.51
N ARG A 322 -10.70 -15.35 5.68
CA ARG A 322 -11.43 -15.86 6.85
C ARG A 322 -11.50 -17.37 6.91
N THR A 323 -11.24 -18.04 5.81
CA THR A 323 -11.33 -19.51 5.67
C THR A 323 -9.98 -20.23 5.70
N GLY A 324 -8.90 -19.51 5.96
CA GLY A 324 -7.55 -20.07 6.11
C GLY A 324 -6.56 -19.63 5.09
#